data_5fdd2cb2044231b10d2e3b39c6380a77
#
_entry.id   5fdd2cb2044231b10d2e3b39c6380a77
#
_cell.length_a   1.000
_cell.length_b   1.000
_cell.length_c   1.000
_cell.angle_alpha   90.00
_cell.angle_beta   90.00
_cell.angle_gamma   90.00
#
_symmetry.space_group_name_H-M   'P 1'
#
loop_
_entity.id
_entity.type
_entity.pdbx_description
1 polymer ?
#
loop_
_entity_poly.entity_id
_entity_poly.type
_entity_poly.pdbx_seq_one_letter_code
_entity_poly.pdbx_strand_id
1 'polypeptide(L)'
;YNDGKPGEVVEPKTFFGKSVNNVSPEERRKVFADWITSRENPYFTKVIVNRLWAEVFGRGIVEPLDDWSETTTVSHPKLIDYLCKVMVATDYDVKQFMRVLYHTRLFESAVAAQEAEMGASFDFRGPVLRRMSAEEIHDSFIALEFGNKDSTLNRGMETQWETYAKGI
;
A
#
# COMPACT_ATOMS: atom_id res chain seq x y z
N TYR A 1 -29.62 3.27 -8.50
CA TYR A 1 -29.12 3.07 -9.85
C TYR A 1 -30.26 2.46 -10.64
N ASN A 2 -30.90 3.27 -11.47
CA ASN A 2 -32.16 2.92 -12.11
C ASN A 2 -32.06 2.99 -13.64
N ASP A 3 -30.94 2.63 -14.20
CA ASP A 3 -30.70 2.70 -15.64
C ASP A 3 -31.12 1.42 -16.39
N GLY A 4 -31.51 0.37 -15.66
CA GLY A 4 -32.03 -0.88 -16.22
C GLY A 4 -33.54 -0.88 -16.31
N LYS A 5 -34.10 -1.58 -17.29
CA LYS A 5 -35.56 -1.82 -17.37
C LYS A 5 -35.99 -2.70 -16.21
N PRO A 6 -37.17 -2.44 -15.59
CA PRO A 6 -37.68 -3.31 -14.54
C PRO A 6 -37.75 -4.78 -15.00
N GLY A 7 -37.06 -5.67 -14.27
CA GLY A 7 -36.97 -7.11 -14.59
C GLY A 7 -35.80 -7.53 -15.48
N GLU A 8 -34.93 -6.60 -15.87
CA GLU A 8 -33.69 -6.93 -16.56
C GLU A 8 -32.67 -7.58 -15.60
N VAL A 9 -32.18 -8.77 -15.94
CA VAL A 9 -31.16 -9.45 -15.16
C VAL A 9 -29.79 -8.87 -15.52
N VAL A 10 -29.20 -8.16 -14.57
CA VAL A 10 -27.82 -7.65 -14.72
C VAL A 10 -26.84 -8.78 -14.40
N GLU A 11 -26.06 -9.15 -15.40
CA GLU A 11 -25.03 -10.16 -15.23
C GLU A 11 -23.84 -9.63 -14.41
N PRO A 12 -23.29 -10.45 -13.48
CA PRO A 12 -22.16 -10.04 -12.69
C PRO A 12 -20.90 -9.89 -13.54
N LYS A 13 -20.27 -8.72 -13.44
CA LYS A 13 -18.99 -8.40 -14.11
C LYS A 13 -18.03 -7.81 -13.09
N THR A 14 -16.73 -8.09 -13.26
CA THR A 14 -15.69 -7.35 -12.55
C THR A 14 -15.57 -5.93 -13.12
N PHE A 15 -15.00 -5.02 -12.38
CA PHE A 15 -14.56 -3.75 -12.96
C PHE A 15 -13.62 -4.09 -14.14
N PHE A 16 -13.67 -3.36 -15.22
CA PHE A 16 -12.95 -3.62 -16.49
C PHE A 16 -13.47 -4.82 -17.33
N GLY A 17 -14.68 -5.31 -17.03
CA GLY A 17 -15.46 -6.06 -18.01
C GLY A 17 -15.30 -7.57 -18.04
N LYS A 18 -14.52 -8.20 -17.17
CA LYS A 18 -14.46 -9.67 -17.10
C LYS A 18 -15.79 -10.24 -16.58
N SER A 19 -16.49 -11.02 -17.39
CA SER A 19 -17.74 -11.67 -16.99
C SER A 19 -17.46 -12.81 -15.99
N VAL A 20 -18.35 -12.94 -15.00
CA VAL A 20 -18.33 -14.00 -13.97
C VAL A 20 -19.65 -14.77 -13.91
N ASN A 21 -20.35 -14.85 -15.05
CA ASN A 21 -21.70 -15.44 -15.15
C ASN A 21 -21.75 -16.93 -14.80
N ASN A 22 -20.67 -17.67 -15.05
CA ASN A 22 -20.61 -19.13 -14.85
C ASN A 22 -20.02 -19.50 -13.47
N VAL A 23 -20.04 -18.57 -12.52
CA VAL A 23 -19.49 -18.78 -11.16
C VAL A 23 -20.62 -18.92 -10.17
N SER A 24 -20.58 -19.97 -9.35
CA SER A 24 -21.56 -20.17 -8.27
C SER A 24 -21.54 -18.97 -7.29
N PRO A 25 -22.66 -18.64 -6.62
CA PRO A 25 -22.71 -17.53 -5.67
C PRO A 25 -21.65 -17.64 -4.57
N GLU A 26 -21.34 -18.84 -4.10
CA GLU A 26 -20.35 -19.12 -3.06
C GLU A 26 -18.92 -18.82 -3.54
N GLU A 27 -18.64 -19.08 -4.81
CA GLU A 27 -17.31 -18.89 -5.41
C GLU A 27 -17.06 -17.44 -5.88
N ARG A 28 -18.12 -16.64 -6.05
CA ARG A 28 -18.00 -15.26 -6.55
C ARG A 28 -17.06 -14.39 -5.71
N ARG A 29 -17.07 -14.57 -4.37
CA ARG A 29 -16.18 -13.86 -3.47
C ARG A 29 -14.70 -14.19 -3.75
N LYS A 30 -14.40 -15.46 -3.97
CA LYS A 30 -13.05 -15.91 -4.31
C LYS A 30 -12.61 -15.34 -5.65
N VAL A 31 -13.44 -15.47 -6.67
CA VAL A 31 -13.14 -14.92 -8.01
C VAL A 31 -12.93 -13.40 -7.96
N PHE A 32 -13.70 -12.70 -7.16
CA PHE A 32 -13.53 -11.25 -6.97
C PHE A 32 -12.21 -10.94 -6.23
N ALA A 33 -11.88 -11.69 -5.18
CA ALA A 33 -10.62 -11.52 -4.46
C ALA A 33 -9.41 -11.80 -5.37
N ASP A 34 -9.44 -12.89 -6.11
CA ASP A 34 -8.38 -13.26 -7.06
C ASP A 34 -8.21 -12.19 -8.16
N TRP A 35 -9.34 -11.62 -8.63
CA TRP A 35 -9.30 -10.55 -9.61
C TRP A 35 -8.75 -9.25 -9.03
N ILE A 36 -9.19 -8.82 -7.84
CA ILE A 36 -8.78 -7.54 -7.25
C ILE A 36 -7.29 -7.51 -6.92
N THR A 37 -6.71 -8.68 -6.57
CA THR A 37 -5.28 -8.84 -6.27
C THR A 37 -4.46 -9.29 -7.48
N SER A 38 -5.08 -9.47 -8.64
CA SER A 38 -4.39 -9.91 -9.85
C SER A 38 -3.43 -8.86 -10.39
N ARG A 39 -2.38 -9.32 -11.07
CA ARG A 39 -1.45 -8.44 -11.79
C ARG A 39 -2.11 -7.71 -12.96
N GLU A 40 -3.25 -8.19 -13.42
CA GLU A 40 -4.06 -7.57 -14.47
C GLU A 40 -4.87 -6.38 -13.97
N ASN A 41 -5.06 -6.26 -12.65
CA ASN A 41 -5.73 -5.11 -12.07
C ASN A 41 -4.78 -3.90 -12.08
N PRO A 42 -5.06 -2.87 -12.89
CA PRO A 42 -4.14 -1.74 -13.05
C PRO A 42 -3.98 -0.88 -11.80
N TYR A 43 -4.94 -0.97 -10.86
CA TYR A 43 -4.93 -0.14 -9.65
C TYR A 43 -4.29 -0.82 -8.45
N PHE A 44 -4.38 -2.16 -8.33
CA PHE A 44 -3.87 -2.87 -7.15
C PHE A 44 -2.41 -2.54 -6.86
N THR A 45 -1.54 -2.71 -7.87
CA THR A 45 -0.11 -2.45 -7.72
C THR A 45 0.17 -0.97 -7.47
N LYS A 46 -0.55 -0.06 -8.16
CA LYS A 46 -0.37 1.39 -8.00
C LYS A 46 -0.71 1.85 -6.59
N VAL A 47 -1.83 1.38 -6.06
CA VAL A 47 -2.29 1.76 -4.71
C VAL A 47 -1.32 1.26 -3.65
N ILE A 48 -0.91 -0.02 -3.68
CA ILE A 48 0.01 -0.54 -2.66
C ILE A 48 1.38 0.13 -2.74
N VAL A 49 1.90 0.35 -3.95
CA VAL A 49 3.17 1.07 -4.16
C VAL A 49 3.10 2.49 -3.62
N ASN A 50 2.03 3.22 -3.91
CA ASN A 50 1.85 4.58 -3.43
C ASN A 50 1.74 4.66 -1.90
N ARG A 51 1.06 3.71 -1.27
CA ARG A 51 0.97 3.61 0.19
C ARG A 51 2.33 3.31 0.84
N LEU A 52 3.07 2.33 0.31
CA LEU A 52 4.40 2.00 0.82
C LEU A 52 5.40 3.14 0.60
N TRP A 53 5.28 3.85 -0.52
CA TRP A 53 6.05 5.07 -0.76
C TRP A 53 5.75 6.15 0.28
N ALA A 54 4.47 6.40 0.55
CA ALA A 54 4.05 7.39 1.56
C ALA A 54 4.52 7.00 2.97
N GLU A 55 4.55 5.72 3.30
CA GLU A 55 5.09 5.22 4.57
C GLU A 55 6.57 5.58 4.74
N VAL A 56 7.37 5.44 3.68
CA VAL A 56 8.81 5.74 3.72
C VAL A 56 9.10 7.24 3.67
N PHE A 57 8.41 7.97 2.79
CA PHE A 57 8.73 9.36 2.49
C PHE A 57 7.78 10.39 3.10
N GLY A 58 6.79 9.91 3.87
CA GLY A 58 5.81 10.73 4.59
C GLY A 58 4.68 11.28 3.72
N ARG A 59 4.70 11.07 2.40
CA ARG A 59 3.70 11.53 1.44
C ARG A 59 3.70 10.66 0.19
N GLY A 60 2.52 10.47 -0.43
CA GLY A 60 2.37 9.70 -1.68
C GLY A 60 2.95 10.40 -2.90
N ILE A 61 3.11 9.65 -3.99
CA ILE A 61 3.34 10.20 -5.33
C ILE A 61 2.01 10.74 -5.88
N VAL A 62 0.90 10.15 -5.40
CA VAL A 62 -0.48 10.58 -5.67
C VAL A 62 -1.15 10.86 -4.34
N GLU A 63 -1.83 12.00 -4.27
CA GLU A 63 -2.62 12.43 -3.11
C GLU A 63 -4.03 12.88 -3.55
N PRO A 64 -5.08 12.50 -2.83
CA PRO A 64 -5.12 11.57 -1.69
C PRO A 64 -4.66 10.16 -2.06
N LEU A 65 -4.06 9.41 -1.10
CA LEU A 65 -3.38 8.13 -1.35
C LEU A 65 -4.22 7.08 -2.10
N ASP A 66 -5.52 7.08 -1.84
CA ASP A 66 -6.46 6.06 -2.34
C ASP A 66 -7.38 6.60 -3.45
N ASP A 67 -7.21 7.86 -3.84
CA ASP A 67 -8.02 8.48 -4.90
C ASP A 67 -7.42 8.21 -6.28
N TRP A 68 -7.59 6.96 -6.73
CA TRP A 68 -7.14 6.52 -8.03
C TRP A 68 -8.33 6.44 -9.01
N SER A 69 -8.37 7.37 -9.93
CA SER A 69 -9.37 7.45 -11.01
C SER A 69 -8.69 7.78 -12.35
N GLU A 70 -9.45 7.79 -13.42
CA GLU A 70 -8.94 8.19 -14.73
C GLU A 70 -8.52 9.67 -14.78
N THR A 71 -9.05 10.48 -13.86
CA THR A 71 -8.76 11.91 -13.74
C THR A 71 -7.67 12.24 -12.73
N THR A 72 -7.13 11.24 -12.03
CA THR A 72 -6.13 11.44 -10.99
C THR A 72 -4.82 11.97 -11.58
N THR A 73 -4.36 13.10 -11.08
CA THR A 73 -3.09 13.69 -11.48
C THR A 73 -1.95 13.00 -10.72
N VAL A 74 -1.06 12.37 -11.47
CA VAL A 74 0.14 11.71 -10.93
C VAL A 74 1.32 12.65 -11.05
N SER A 75 1.95 13.04 -9.93
CA SER A 75 3.08 13.98 -9.95
C SER A 75 4.29 13.44 -10.73
N HIS A 76 4.57 12.14 -10.61
CA HIS A 76 5.70 11.48 -11.25
C HIS A 76 5.29 10.17 -11.94
N PRO A 77 4.64 10.22 -13.12
CA PRO A 77 4.10 9.02 -13.79
C PRO A 77 5.17 7.96 -14.09
N LYS A 78 6.34 8.37 -14.56
CA LYS A 78 7.42 7.44 -14.86
C LYS A 78 7.98 6.74 -13.61
N LEU A 79 7.96 7.42 -12.47
CA LEU A 79 8.42 6.87 -11.19
C LEU A 79 7.44 5.81 -10.68
N ILE A 80 6.14 6.11 -10.66
CA ILE A 80 5.14 5.14 -10.21
C ILE A 80 5.13 3.89 -11.10
N ASP A 81 5.25 4.06 -12.42
CA ASP A 81 5.33 2.95 -13.36
C ASP A 81 6.58 2.08 -13.13
N TYR A 82 7.71 2.70 -12.85
CA TYR A 82 8.94 1.98 -12.49
C TYR A 82 8.78 1.19 -11.18
N LEU A 83 8.27 1.83 -10.15
CA LEU A 83 8.05 1.19 -8.85
C LEU A 83 7.03 0.04 -8.92
N CYS A 84 6.00 0.18 -9.74
CA CYS A 84 5.07 -0.92 -10.01
C CYS A 84 5.78 -2.12 -10.67
N LYS A 85 6.68 -1.88 -11.62
CA LYS A 85 7.50 -2.95 -12.21
C LYS A 85 8.41 -3.62 -11.17
N VAL A 86 9.01 -2.84 -10.27
CA VAL A 86 9.81 -3.39 -9.16
C VAL A 86 8.95 -4.27 -8.25
N MET A 87 7.76 -3.80 -7.84
CA MET A 87 6.84 -4.56 -6.99
C MET A 87 6.44 -5.89 -7.63
N VAL A 88 6.11 -5.88 -8.92
CA VAL A 88 5.78 -7.10 -9.67
C VAL A 88 6.99 -8.02 -9.80
N ALA A 89 8.19 -7.47 -10.05
CA ALA A 89 9.43 -8.25 -10.18
C ALA A 89 9.86 -8.92 -8.86
N THR A 90 9.54 -8.31 -7.72
CA THR A 90 9.75 -8.88 -6.39
C THR A 90 8.61 -9.80 -5.93
N ASP A 91 7.67 -10.13 -6.82
CA ASP A 91 6.49 -10.96 -6.52
C ASP A 91 5.69 -10.47 -5.32
N TYR A 92 5.55 -9.15 -5.19
CA TYR A 92 4.88 -8.46 -4.07
C TYR A 92 5.52 -8.74 -2.69
N ASP A 93 6.81 -9.10 -2.66
CA ASP A 93 7.56 -9.13 -1.40
C ASP A 93 7.76 -7.70 -0.89
N VAL A 94 6.89 -7.30 0.04
CA VAL A 94 6.89 -5.96 0.64
C VAL A 94 8.22 -5.65 1.31
N LYS A 95 8.85 -6.63 1.96
CA LYS A 95 10.13 -6.43 2.66
C LYS A 95 11.26 -6.11 1.67
N GLN A 96 11.32 -6.80 0.54
CA GLN A 96 12.27 -6.49 -0.52
C GLN A 96 11.99 -5.14 -1.15
N PHE A 97 10.73 -4.83 -1.43
CA PHE A 97 10.34 -3.55 -1.99
C PHE A 97 10.73 -2.38 -1.05
N MET A 98 10.43 -2.48 0.25
CA MET A 98 10.82 -1.47 1.24
C MET A 98 12.34 -1.30 1.30
N ARG A 99 13.12 -2.38 1.21
CA ARG A 99 14.58 -2.27 1.13
C ARG A 99 15.04 -1.45 -0.07
N VAL A 100 14.41 -1.64 -1.24
CA VAL A 100 14.72 -0.82 -2.42
C VAL A 100 14.48 0.66 -2.13
N LEU A 101 13.37 1.02 -1.49
CA LEU A 101 13.06 2.41 -1.14
C LEU A 101 14.08 3.00 -0.15
N TYR A 102 14.42 2.27 0.91
CA TYR A 102 15.39 2.72 1.92
C TYR A 102 16.82 2.89 1.39
N HIS A 103 17.19 2.20 0.31
CA HIS A 103 18.51 2.33 -0.33
C HIS A 103 18.54 3.38 -1.45
N THR A 104 17.51 4.19 -1.60
CA THR A 104 17.51 5.27 -2.58
C THR A 104 18.23 6.51 -2.03
N ARG A 105 18.89 7.28 -2.92
CA ARG A 105 19.43 8.60 -2.54
C ARG A 105 18.37 9.55 -2.03
N LEU A 106 17.12 9.34 -2.43
CA LEU A 106 16.00 10.14 -1.95
C LEU A 106 15.77 9.95 -0.46
N PHE A 107 15.91 8.73 0.05
CA PHE A 107 15.79 8.43 1.48
C PHE A 107 16.91 9.11 2.30
N GLU A 108 18.10 9.22 1.72
CA GLU A 108 19.26 9.90 2.33
C GLU A 108 19.21 11.44 2.16
N SER A 109 18.26 11.95 1.38
CA SER A 109 18.18 13.39 1.10
C SER A 109 17.57 14.16 2.27
N ALA A 110 17.86 15.46 2.34
CA ALA A 110 17.21 16.36 3.29
C ALA A 110 15.71 16.46 3.04
N VAL A 111 14.97 16.61 4.11
CA VAL A 111 13.51 16.83 4.07
C VAL A 111 13.18 18.08 3.25
N ALA A 112 12.19 17.98 2.39
CA ALA A 112 11.71 19.14 1.63
C ALA A 112 11.03 20.14 2.58
N ALA A 113 11.51 21.37 2.58
CA ALA A 113 11.01 22.46 3.44
C ALA A 113 9.65 23.02 2.99
N GLN A 114 8.90 22.31 2.14
CA GLN A 114 7.76 22.91 1.45
C GLN A 114 6.44 22.50 2.06
N GLU A 115 5.74 23.48 2.65
CA GLU A 115 4.30 23.41 2.85
C GLU A 115 3.61 23.50 1.48
N ALA A 116 2.67 22.60 1.23
CA ALA A 116 1.86 22.67 0.03
C ALA A 116 0.98 23.94 0.11
N GLU A 117 1.10 24.82 -0.86
CA GLU A 117 0.19 25.97 -0.99
C GLU A 117 -1.25 25.45 -1.15
N MET A 118 -2.17 26.02 -0.40
CA MET A 118 -3.58 25.64 -0.43
C MET A 118 -4.14 25.89 -1.83
N GLY A 119 -4.62 24.84 -2.50
CA GLY A 119 -5.18 24.91 -3.86
C GLY A 119 -4.18 24.68 -5.00
N ALA A 120 -2.88 24.50 -4.72
CA ALA A 120 -1.93 24.09 -5.73
C ALA A 120 -2.09 22.62 -6.11
N SER A 121 -1.85 22.30 -7.37
CA SER A 121 -1.73 20.92 -7.84
C SER A 121 -0.64 20.18 -7.04
N PHE A 122 -0.96 18.99 -6.53
CA PHE A 122 0.01 18.20 -5.77
C PHE A 122 1.21 17.84 -6.64
N ASP A 123 2.42 18.12 -6.13
CA ASP A 123 3.69 17.74 -6.73
C ASP A 123 4.62 17.21 -5.63
N PHE A 124 5.07 15.97 -5.78
CA PHE A 124 6.01 15.36 -4.84
C PHE A 124 7.41 15.91 -5.09
N ARG A 125 7.94 16.69 -4.16
CA ARG A 125 9.25 17.37 -4.26
C ARG A 125 10.32 16.76 -3.37
N GLY A 126 9.97 15.80 -2.52
CA GLY A 126 10.89 15.13 -1.63
C GLY A 126 10.23 14.60 -0.37
N PRO A 127 10.99 13.92 0.49
CA PRO A 127 10.51 13.43 1.77
C PRO A 127 9.97 14.57 2.64
N VAL A 128 8.94 14.30 3.43
CA VAL A 128 8.42 15.24 4.42
C VAL A 128 8.59 14.70 5.83
N LEU A 129 8.69 15.57 6.82
CA LEU A 129 8.72 15.15 8.22
C LEU A 129 7.37 14.51 8.58
N ARG A 130 7.45 13.34 9.17
CA ARG A 130 6.31 12.69 9.80
C ARG A 130 6.61 12.37 11.26
N ARG A 131 5.56 12.25 12.05
CA ARG A 131 5.71 11.76 13.42
C ARG A 131 5.95 10.27 13.39
N MET A 132 6.80 9.79 14.26
CA MET A 132 6.95 8.36 14.51
C MET A 132 5.65 7.79 15.07
N SER A 133 5.32 6.58 14.66
CA SER A 133 4.23 5.83 15.29
C SER A 133 4.61 5.38 16.71
N ALA A 134 3.62 4.95 17.49
CA ALA A 134 3.89 4.43 18.84
C ALA A 134 4.79 3.18 18.78
N GLU A 135 4.59 2.34 17.79
CA GLU A 135 5.39 1.14 17.54
C GLU A 135 6.83 1.51 17.18
N GLU A 136 7.03 2.47 16.27
CA GLU A 136 8.38 2.93 15.90
C GLU A 136 9.14 3.53 17.09
N ILE A 137 8.44 4.28 17.95
CA ILE A 137 9.03 4.82 19.19
C ILE A 137 9.41 3.68 20.14
N HIS A 138 8.50 2.74 20.38
CA HIS A 138 8.73 1.57 21.21
C HIS A 138 9.93 0.75 20.72
N ASP A 139 9.94 0.39 19.43
CA ASP A 139 10.99 -0.41 18.82
C ASP A 139 12.35 0.32 18.85
N SER A 140 12.34 1.66 18.72
CA SER A 140 13.52 2.48 18.85
C SER A 140 14.11 2.41 20.27
N PHE A 141 13.28 2.45 21.32
CA PHE A 141 13.75 2.30 22.69
C PHE A 141 14.29 0.89 22.94
N ILE A 142 13.61 -0.15 22.45
CA ILE A 142 14.10 -1.53 22.56
C ILE A 142 15.43 -1.69 21.83
N ALA A 143 15.59 -1.12 20.64
CA ALA A 143 16.85 -1.18 19.90
C ALA A 143 17.99 -0.44 20.62
N LEU A 144 17.71 0.65 21.33
CA LEU A 144 18.70 1.38 22.12
C LEU A 144 19.13 0.59 23.35
N GLU A 145 18.22 -0.12 24.03
CA GLU A 145 18.50 -0.87 25.25
C GLU A 145 19.19 -2.22 24.95
N PHE A 146 18.69 -2.96 23.98
CA PHE A 146 19.12 -4.35 23.72
C PHE A 146 19.97 -4.52 22.46
N GLY A 147 20.20 -3.45 21.70
CA GLY A 147 20.84 -3.51 20.39
C GLY A 147 19.93 -4.18 19.34
N ASN A 148 20.43 -4.29 18.11
CA ASN A 148 19.67 -4.83 16.98
C ASN A 148 19.48 -6.36 17.10
N LYS A 149 18.56 -6.79 17.95
CA LYS A 149 18.22 -8.19 18.19
C LYS A 149 16.82 -8.52 17.69
N ASP A 150 16.64 -8.55 16.37
CA ASP A 150 15.42 -9.07 15.72
C ASP A 150 14.95 -10.41 16.29
N SER A 151 15.89 -11.26 16.75
CA SER A 151 15.60 -12.55 17.35
C SER A 151 15.01 -12.48 18.76
N THR A 152 15.20 -11.37 19.48
CA THR A 152 14.72 -11.22 20.87
C THR A 152 13.31 -10.65 20.90
N LEU A 153 12.99 -9.75 19.97
CA LEU A 153 11.65 -9.17 19.83
C LEU A 153 10.62 -10.23 19.42
N ASN A 154 10.97 -11.09 18.46
CA ASN A 154 10.08 -12.19 18.04
C ASN A 154 9.83 -13.19 19.18
N ARG A 155 10.85 -13.53 19.97
CA ARG A 155 10.70 -14.44 21.12
C ARG A 155 9.85 -13.84 22.24
N GLY A 156 9.98 -12.56 22.50
CA GLY A 156 9.17 -11.84 23.50
C GLY A 156 7.70 -11.77 23.13
N MET A 157 7.39 -11.54 21.87
CA MET A 157 6.02 -11.50 21.37
C MET A 157 5.38 -12.90 21.34
N GLU A 158 6.09 -13.93 20.90
CA GLU A 158 5.59 -15.32 20.91
C GLU A 158 5.25 -15.75 22.35
N THR A 159 6.10 -15.43 23.33
CA THR A 159 5.86 -15.77 24.74
C THR A 159 4.67 -15.01 25.32
N GLN A 160 4.46 -13.75 24.95
CA GLN A 160 3.27 -12.99 25.34
C GLN A 160 1.99 -13.55 24.73
N TRP A 161 1.99 -13.86 23.45
CA TRP A 161 0.82 -14.46 22.78
C TRP A 161 0.48 -15.84 23.35
N GLU A 162 1.47 -16.68 23.65
CA GLU A 162 1.26 -17.95 24.34
C GLU A 162 0.68 -17.79 25.73
N THR A 163 1.09 -16.75 26.47
CA THR A 163 0.56 -16.45 27.79
C THR A 163 -0.89 -15.97 27.71
N TYR A 164 -1.22 -15.12 26.76
CA TYR A 164 -2.59 -14.69 26.52
C TYR A 164 -3.49 -15.84 26.04
N ALA A 165 -3.01 -16.70 25.16
CA ALA A 165 -3.76 -17.85 24.66
C ALA A 165 -4.04 -18.94 25.73
N LYS A 166 -3.20 -19.03 26.77
CA LYS A 166 -3.38 -19.95 27.90
C LYS A 166 -4.26 -19.38 29.01
N GLY A 167 -4.60 -18.09 28.96
CA GLY A 167 -5.42 -17.40 29.95
C GLY A 167 -6.91 -17.29 29.58
N ILE A 168 -7.31 -17.92 28.45
CA ILE A 168 -8.69 -18.10 28.03
C ILE A 168 -9.03 -19.59 28.13
#